data_0e5a38a5bfa572c1cabd7807d23b17c7
#
_entry.id   0e5a38a5bfa572c1cabd7807d23b17c7
#
_cell.length_a   1.000
_cell.length_b   1.000
_cell.length_c   1.000
_cell.angle_alpha   90.00
_cell.angle_beta   90.00
_cell.angle_gamma   90.00
#
_symmetry.space_group_name_H-M   'P 1'
#
loop_
_entity.id
_entity.type
_entity.pdbx_description
1 polymer ?
#
loop_
_entity_poly.entity_id
_entity_poly.type
_entity_poly.pdbx_seq_one_letter_code
_entity_poly.pdbx_strand_id
1 'polypeptide(L)'
;MKNLYRITLFCAAVLFTPLALFSQAKPDTIPKGEVSTTNQTVRIDGKVITYKAMAGTMLLRNNDDEPIALHGFTAYLKDGVTDPKTRPITFVFNGGPGSSSLWLHMGVIGPKRVVVNDPGYTPAAPYTLEDNNASILDVSDIVMMDPIGTGLSHAVGKAENKDFWGVDQDIRMISQFIRQFVTEQDRWNSPKFLLGESYGTFRNAGVVNYLQENIGMSMNGVIMVSAVFDLRTLVFAQGDDISYVMNLPTYSAVAWYHNRVPNKPASLEAFVQQSREFAKGEYTTALMEGDGLVGEAREKIKERLAYFTGLSKEYLEKADLRVSEPEFTEELLRDEHKTVGRLDARFTGINQDPLSQYSSYDPQSAAISPAYTALFMDYFYNTLKVNKANTYYTSAYGRKGFDWDWKHAMNGGGFPTPPNTGPDMAQALSRNPHLKIMILNGYYDLATPFYGVEYSINHLGLEKDIKKNIIMKYYEGGHMMYTHKPSLEKFKKETAEFIVQMSKH
;
A
#
# COMPACT_ATOMS: atom_id res chain seq x y z
N MET A 1 43.42 -34.39 -83.99
CA MET A 1 43.07 -33.02 -84.40
C MET A 1 42.56 -32.33 -83.10
N LYS A 2 43.41 -31.39 -82.66
CA LYS A 2 43.27 -30.80 -81.32
C LYS A 2 42.69 -29.39 -81.48
N ASN A 3 41.55 -29.11 -80.80
CA ASN A 3 41.09 -27.75 -80.69
C ASN A 3 41.29 -27.26 -79.23
N LEU A 4 42.10 -26.25 -79.06
CA LEU A 4 42.40 -25.50 -77.88
C LEU A 4 41.31 -24.41 -77.74
N TYR A 5 40.52 -24.44 -76.65
CA TYR A 5 39.70 -23.30 -76.23
C TYR A 5 40.48 -22.46 -75.18
N ARG A 6 40.77 -21.21 -75.53
CA ARG A 6 41.26 -20.23 -74.61
C ARG A 6 40.12 -19.66 -73.78
N ILE A 7 40.17 -19.82 -72.45
CA ILE A 7 39.31 -19.17 -71.52
C ILE A 7 39.98 -17.90 -71.05
N THR A 8 39.34 -16.76 -71.35
CA THR A 8 39.80 -15.44 -70.90
C THR A 8 39.14 -15.19 -69.53
N LEU A 9 39.93 -15.12 -68.42
CA LEU A 9 39.48 -14.77 -67.08
C LEU A 9 39.31 -13.25 -67.01
N PHE A 10 38.05 -12.81 -66.76
CA PHE A 10 37.73 -11.42 -66.41
C PHE A 10 37.76 -11.30 -64.87
N CYS A 11 38.79 -10.68 -64.32
CA CYS A 11 38.85 -10.28 -62.94
C CYS A 11 37.98 -9.03 -62.71
N ALA A 12 36.77 -9.21 -62.15
CA ALA A 12 35.98 -8.11 -61.63
C ALA A 12 36.46 -7.75 -60.20
N ALA A 13 37.17 -6.61 -60.10
CA ALA A 13 37.54 -6.04 -58.80
C ALA A 13 36.28 -5.45 -58.16
N VAL A 14 35.75 -6.14 -57.14
CA VAL A 14 34.67 -5.61 -56.26
C VAL A 14 35.33 -4.69 -55.26
N LEU A 15 35.19 -3.38 -55.42
CA LEU A 15 35.51 -2.38 -54.41
C LEU A 15 34.55 -2.47 -53.24
N PHE A 16 34.97 -3.10 -52.13
CA PHE A 16 34.28 -3.01 -50.84
C PHE A 16 34.56 -1.64 -50.24
N THR A 17 33.60 -0.71 -50.35
CA THR A 17 33.54 0.47 -49.48
C THR A 17 32.98 0.05 -48.15
N PRO A 18 33.67 0.25 -47.01
CA PRO A 18 33.07 0.02 -45.71
C PRO A 18 32.00 1.09 -45.47
N LEU A 19 30.71 0.67 -45.48
CA LEU A 19 29.66 1.49 -44.89
C LEU A 19 29.96 1.59 -43.40
N ALA A 20 30.54 2.70 -42.98
CA ALA A 20 30.56 3.08 -41.58
C ALA A 20 29.11 3.35 -41.16
N LEU A 21 28.49 2.37 -40.49
CA LEU A 21 27.27 2.56 -39.71
C LEU A 21 27.63 3.51 -38.58
N PHE A 22 27.47 4.81 -38.81
CA PHE A 22 27.36 5.77 -37.73
C PHE A 22 26.07 5.42 -36.98
N SER A 23 26.18 4.61 -35.93
CA SER A 23 25.21 4.60 -34.87
C SER A 23 25.13 6.05 -34.36
N GLN A 24 24.10 6.77 -34.74
CA GLN A 24 23.75 8.02 -34.07
C GLN A 24 23.42 7.66 -32.65
N ALA A 25 24.39 7.76 -31.74
CA ALA A 25 24.14 7.86 -30.34
C ALA A 25 23.13 9.00 -30.19
N LYS A 26 21.92 8.67 -29.71
CA LYS A 26 20.96 9.70 -29.28
C LYS A 26 21.73 10.65 -28.39
N PRO A 27 21.62 11.97 -28.57
CA PRO A 27 22.26 12.90 -27.66
C PRO A 27 21.81 12.54 -26.25
N ASP A 28 22.76 12.38 -25.35
CA ASP A 28 22.58 12.11 -23.94
C ASP A 28 21.97 13.37 -23.29
N THR A 29 20.75 13.71 -23.69
CA THR A 29 19.99 14.78 -23.06
C THR A 29 19.47 14.25 -21.75
N ILE A 30 20.08 14.68 -20.64
CA ILE A 30 19.59 14.41 -19.29
C ILE A 30 18.12 14.85 -19.24
N PRO A 31 17.17 13.95 -19.01
CA PRO A 31 15.76 14.32 -18.95
C PRO A 31 15.55 15.29 -17.79
N LYS A 32 14.79 16.34 -18.04
CA LYS A 32 14.39 17.29 -16.98
C LYS A 32 13.03 16.89 -16.43
N GLY A 33 12.86 17.06 -15.13
CA GLY A 33 11.52 16.97 -14.52
C GLY A 33 10.60 18.03 -15.14
N GLU A 34 9.35 17.65 -15.41
CA GLU A 34 8.30 18.54 -15.88
C GLU A 34 7.23 18.64 -14.77
N VAL A 35 6.90 19.85 -14.33
CA VAL A 35 5.92 20.10 -13.27
C VAL A 35 4.87 21.11 -13.75
N SER A 36 3.62 20.68 -13.79
CA SER A 36 2.49 21.59 -13.94
C SER A 36 2.14 22.22 -12.60
N THR A 37 1.88 23.52 -12.59
CA THR A 37 1.47 24.26 -11.38
C THR A 37 0.15 24.97 -11.64
N THR A 38 -0.83 24.76 -10.76
CA THR A 38 -2.15 25.39 -10.82
C THR A 38 -2.56 25.93 -9.45
N ASN A 39 -3.34 27.03 -9.43
CA ASN A 39 -3.93 27.56 -8.21
C ASN A 39 -5.37 27.06 -8.10
N GLN A 40 -5.73 26.53 -6.94
CA GLN A 40 -6.98 25.85 -6.70
C GLN A 40 -7.59 26.26 -5.35
N THR A 41 -8.84 25.85 -5.14
CA THR A 41 -9.53 26.01 -3.86
C THR A 41 -10.23 24.71 -3.46
N VAL A 42 -10.39 24.52 -2.16
CA VAL A 42 -11.21 23.44 -1.59
C VAL A 42 -11.95 23.96 -0.37
N ARG A 43 -13.13 23.41 -0.11
CA ARG A 43 -13.87 23.70 1.13
C ARG A 43 -13.68 22.55 2.11
N ILE A 44 -13.11 22.85 3.29
CA ILE A 44 -12.92 21.89 4.39
C ILE A 44 -13.52 22.50 5.66
N ASP A 45 -14.41 21.78 6.33
CA ASP A 45 -15.14 22.27 7.53
C ASP A 45 -15.72 23.68 7.38
N GLY A 46 -16.33 23.91 6.22
CA GLY A 46 -16.97 25.18 5.87
C GLY A 46 -16.00 26.31 5.48
N LYS A 47 -14.67 26.13 5.64
CA LYS A 47 -13.65 27.13 5.30
C LYS A 47 -13.12 26.88 3.90
N VAL A 48 -12.97 27.96 3.12
CA VAL A 48 -12.29 27.89 1.82
C VAL A 48 -10.78 27.98 2.03
N ILE A 49 -10.06 27.01 1.51
CA ILE A 49 -8.60 26.95 1.54
C ILE A 49 -8.11 27.13 0.11
N THR A 50 -7.28 28.16 -0.12
CA THR A 50 -6.55 28.35 -1.37
C THR A 50 -5.21 27.63 -1.30
N TYR A 51 -4.80 27.01 -2.40
CA TYR A 51 -3.57 26.25 -2.46
C TYR A 51 -2.99 26.18 -3.87
N LYS A 52 -1.68 26.00 -3.93
CA LYS A 52 -0.95 25.65 -5.13
C LYS A 52 -0.91 24.14 -5.27
N ALA A 53 -1.35 23.62 -6.42
CA ALA A 53 -1.18 22.22 -6.79
C ALA A 53 -0.02 22.11 -7.77
N MET A 54 0.94 21.23 -7.50
CA MET A 54 2.08 20.93 -8.34
C MET A 54 2.01 19.44 -8.70
N ALA A 55 1.97 19.10 -9.99
CA ALA A 55 1.90 17.70 -10.45
C ALA A 55 2.88 17.48 -11.60
N GLY A 56 3.68 16.43 -11.49
CA GLY A 56 4.70 16.13 -12.50
C GLY A 56 5.80 15.21 -12.00
N THR A 57 7.03 15.46 -12.43
CA THR A 57 8.19 14.63 -12.08
C THR A 57 9.35 15.47 -11.57
N MET A 58 10.12 14.88 -10.65
CA MET A 58 11.39 15.40 -10.13
C MET A 58 12.53 14.46 -10.56
N LEU A 59 13.62 15.02 -11.09
CA LEU A 59 14.80 14.26 -11.45
C LEU A 59 15.59 13.88 -10.19
N LEU A 60 15.78 12.58 -9.98
CA LEU A 60 16.62 12.06 -8.90
C LEU A 60 17.97 11.60 -9.45
N ARG A 61 19.02 11.75 -8.63
CA ARG A 61 20.39 11.39 -8.95
C ARG A 61 20.96 10.45 -7.90
N ASN A 62 21.90 9.59 -8.31
CA ASN A 62 22.65 8.75 -7.37
C ASN A 62 23.75 9.57 -6.64
N ASN A 63 24.56 8.89 -5.82
CA ASN A 63 25.64 9.54 -5.05
C ASN A 63 26.79 10.05 -5.94
N ASP A 64 26.88 9.60 -7.19
CA ASP A 64 27.86 10.05 -8.19
C ASP A 64 27.29 11.17 -9.08
N ASP A 65 26.16 11.76 -8.67
CA ASP A 65 25.42 12.82 -9.39
C ASP A 65 24.89 12.38 -10.78
N GLU A 66 24.83 11.07 -11.05
CA GLU A 66 24.24 10.54 -12.29
C GLU A 66 22.70 10.53 -12.20
N PRO A 67 21.97 10.92 -13.26
CA PRO A 67 20.52 10.86 -13.30
C PRO A 67 20.06 9.40 -13.32
N ILE A 68 19.16 9.02 -12.41
CA ILE A 68 18.68 7.64 -12.27
C ILE A 68 17.18 7.49 -12.41
N ALA A 69 16.38 8.50 -12.05
CA ALA A 69 14.93 8.41 -12.14
C ALA A 69 14.26 9.76 -12.31
N LEU A 70 13.14 9.79 -13.01
CA LEU A 70 12.11 10.82 -12.88
C LEU A 70 11.04 10.29 -11.90
N HIS A 71 10.94 10.91 -10.73
CA HIS A 71 9.99 10.49 -9.70
C HIS A 71 8.72 11.32 -9.79
N GLY A 72 7.58 10.67 -10.03
CA GLY A 72 6.26 11.28 -10.15
C GLY A 72 5.69 11.68 -8.79
N PHE A 73 5.07 12.86 -8.73
CA PHE A 73 4.43 13.35 -7.52
C PHE A 73 3.27 14.32 -7.81
N THR A 74 2.41 14.49 -6.81
CA THR A 74 1.44 15.60 -6.77
C THR A 74 1.50 16.23 -5.38
N ALA A 75 1.83 17.53 -5.32
CA ALA A 75 1.91 18.27 -4.08
C ALA A 75 0.81 19.33 -3.98
N TYR A 76 0.24 19.50 -2.79
CA TYR A 76 -0.76 20.51 -2.44
C TYR A 76 -0.21 21.37 -1.32
N LEU A 77 0.15 22.61 -1.65
CA LEU A 77 0.77 23.56 -0.74
C LEU A 77 -0.22 24.69 -0.46
N LYS A 78 -0.62 24.88 0.79
CA LYS A 78 -1.56 25.92 1.20
C LYS A 78 -0.96 27.31 0.96
N ASP A 79 -1.74 28.21 0.37
CA ASP A 79 -1.33 29.60 0.17
C ASP A 79 -1.31 30.38 1.48
N GLY A 80 -0.53 31.48 1.48
CA GLY A 80 -0.46 32.42 2.60
C GLY A 80 0.36 31.93 3.80
N VAL A 81 1.11 30.85 3.67
CA VAL A 81 2.05 30.39 4.71
C VAL A 81 3.32 31.25 4.64
N THR A 82 3.52 32.11 5.63
CA THR A 82 4.67 33.04 5.69
C THR A 82 5.91 32.41 6.33
N ASP A 83 5.74 31.45 7.23
CA ASP A 83 6.82 30.71 7.87
C ASP A 83 6.60 29.19 7.68
N PRO A 84 7.41 28.52 6.83
CA PRO A 84 7.30 27.09 6.58
C PRO A 84 7.49 26.22 7.84
N LYS A 85 8.17 26.72 8.87
CA LYS A 85 8.39 26.01 10.16
C LYS A 85 7.09 25.77 10.94
N THR A 86 6.07 26.61 10.70
CA THR A 86 4.77 26.50 11.37
C THR A 86 3.79 25.61 10.65
N ARG A 87 4.15 25.15 9.44
CA ARG A 87 3.26 24.36 8.58
C ARG A 87 3.78 22.93 8.42
N PRO A 88 3.07 21.92 8.89
CA PRO A 88 3.42 20.52 8.67
C PRO A 88 3.42 20.17 7.16
N ILE A 89 4.21 19.14 6.81
CA ILE A 89 4.20 18.52 5.51
C ILE A 89 4.07 17.00 5.66
N THR A 90 3.13 16.40 4.95
CA THR A 90 2.84 14.96 4.98
C THR A 90 3.15 14.33 3.64
N PHE A 91 4.06 13.37 3.63
CA PHE A 91 4.41 12.55 2.47
C PHE A 91 3.56 11.30 2.44
N VAL A 92 2.86 11.06 1.33
CA VAL A 92 1.78 10.08 1.22
C VAL A 92 2.02 9.13 0.05
N PHE A 93 1.79 7.84 0.26
CA PHE A 93 1.88 6.81 -0.78
C PHE A 93 1.03 5.58 -0.47
N ASN A 94 0.51 4.96 -1.51
CA ASN A 94 -0.09 3.63 -1.44
C ASN A 94 0.97 2.53 -1.46
N GLY A 95 0.51 1.28 -1.29
CA GLY A 95 1.34 0.09 -1.23
C GLY A 95 1.44 -0.68 -2.53
N GLY A 96 0.90 -1.84 -2.53
CA GLY A 96 0.99 -2.87 -3.55
C GLY A 96 1.86 -4.05 -3.09
N PRO A 97 3.21 -4.05 -3.26
CA PRO A 97 4.05 -3.04 -3.88
C PRO A 97 3.74 -2.79 -5.35
N GLY A 98 4.05 -1.60 -5.85
CA GLY A 98 3.81 -1.24 -7.25
C GLY A 98 2.43 -0.64 -7.54
N SER A 99 1.75 -0.04 -6.54
CA SER A 99 0.58 0.82 -6.74
C SER A 99 0.98 2.30 -6.72
N SER A 100 0.35 3.11 -7.58
CA SER A 100 0.43 4.56 -7.48
C SER A 100 -0.34 5.08 -6.27
N SER A 101 -0.15 6.35 -5.92
CA SER A 101 -0.81 7.01 -4.78
C SER A 101 -2.30 7.35 -5.01
N LEU A 102 -2.86 6.96 -6.13
CA LEU A 102 -4.22 7.27 -6.60
C LEU A 102 -5.31 7.02 -5.55
N TRP A 103 -5.23 5.92 -4.78
CA TRP A 103 -6.30 5.51 -3.85
C TRP A 103 -6.41 6.44 -2.65
N LEU A 104 -5.32 6.67 -1.92
CA LEU A 104 -5.28 7.66 -0.84
C LEU A 104 -5.54 9.07 -1.36
N HIS A 105 -5.02 9.39 -2.55
CA HIS A 105 -5.19 10.69 -3.18
C HIS A 105 -6.66 11.04 -3.38
N MET A 106 -7.41 10.17 -4.07
CA MET A 106 -8.80 10.42 -4.44
C MET A 106 -9.81 9.89 -3.42
N GLY A 107 -9.34 9.13 -2.43
CA GLY A 107 -10.21 8.52 -1.42
C GLY A 107 -10.37 9.35 -0.16
N VAL A 108 -9.26 9.94 0.35
CA VAL A 108 -9.29 10.56 1.67
C VAL A 108 -8.34 11.74 1.85
N ILE A 109 -7.13 11.74 1.25
CA ILE A 109 -6.09 12.70 1.60
C ILE A 109 -6.11 13.95 0.70
N GLY A 110 -6.27 13.76 -0.61
CA GLY A 110 -6.27 14.87 -1.57
C GLY A 110 -7.45 15.84 -1.39
N PRO A 111 -7.40 17.00 -2.03
CA PRO A 111 -8.45 18.02 -1.90
C PRO A 111 -9.76 17.67 -2.61
N LYS A 112 -9.76 16.69 -3.49
CA LYS A 112 -10.94 16.16 -4.17
C LYS A 112 -11.13 14.69 -3.84
N ARG A 113 -12.38 14.22 -3.80
CA ARG A 113 -12.73 12.85 -3.44
C ARG A 113 -13.71 12.25 -4.44
N VAL A 114 -13.50 10.99 -4.75
CA VAL A 114 -14.43 10.15 -5.53
C VAL A 114 -15.59 9.72 -4.65
N VAL A 115 -16.82 9.89 -5.16
CA VAL A 115 -18.02 9.34 -4.50
C VAL A 115 -18.25 7.92 -5.00
N VAL A 116 -18.31 6.98 -4.08
CA VAL A 116 -18.59 5.56 -4.36
C VAL A 116 -19.73 5.06 -3.47
N ASN A 117 -20.39 3.99 -3.89
CA ASN A 117 -21.31 3.25 -3.05
C ASN A 117 -20.55 2.41 -2.02
N ASP A 118 -21.02 2.38 -0.76
CA ASP A 118 -20.35 1.65 0.32
C ASP A 118 -21.37 1.02 1.31
N PRO A 119 -21.36 -0.30 1.48
CA PRO A 119 -20.76 -1.28 0.58
C PRO A 119 -21.66 -1.51 -0.62
N GLY A 120 -21.09 -1.55 -1.82
CA GLY A 120 -21.84 -1.85 -3.02
C GLY A 120 -21.17 -1.42 -4.32
N TYR A 121 -21.66 -1.95 -5.40
CA TYR A 121 -21.14 -1.63 -6.74
C TYR A 121 -21.49 -0.20 -7.14
N THR A 122 -20.48 0.58 -7.56
CA THR A 122 -20.69 1.90 -8.14
C THR A 122 -21.01 1.75 -9.63
N PRO A 123 -22.22 2.19 -10.08
CA PRO A 123 -22.60 2.08 -11.49
C PRO A 123 -21.59 2.74 -12.43
N ALA A 124 -21.62 2.34 -13.70
CA ALA A 124 -20.76 2.93 -14.73
C ALA A 124 -20.99 4.45 -14.89
N ALA A 125 -20.00 5.12 -15.47
CA ALA A 125 -20.00 6.58 -15.68
C ALA A 125 -21.34 7.14 -16.20
N PRO A 126 -21.70 8.39 -15.83
CA PRO A 126 -20.83 9.42 -15.25
C PRO A 126 -20.64 9.29 -13.73
N TYR A 127 -19.39 9.44 -13.28
CA TYR A 127 -19.04 9.39 -11.87
C TYR A 127 -19.02 10.80 -11.23
N THR A 128 -19.04 10.87 -9.90
CA THR A 128 -19.07 12.14 -9.15
C THR A 128 -17.77 12.38 -8.42
N LEU A 129 -17.18 13.56 -8.64
CA LEU A 129 -16.06 14.12 -7.89
C LEU A 129 -16.56 15.28 -7.03
N GLU A 130 -16.17 15.31 -5.76
CA GLU A 130 -16.56 16.37 -4.81
C GLU A 130 -15.35 16.97 -4.10
N ASP A 131 -15.56 18.13 -3.46
CA ASP A 131 -14.61 18.67 -2.49
C ASP A 131 -14.45 17.69 -1.33
N ASN A 132 -13.20 17.40 -0.97
CA ASN A 132 -12.93 16.45 0.09
C ASN A 132 -12.90 17.11 1.46
N ASN A 133 -14.00 17.07 2.18
CA ASN A 133 -14.06 17.58 3.57
C ASN A 133 -13.15 16.79 4.53
N ALA A 134 -12.73 15.57 4.16
CA ALA A 134 -11.82 14.75 4.93
C ALA A 134 -10.34 15.01 4.60
N SER A 135 -10.02 15.87 3.64
CA SER A 135 -8.63 16.21 3.32
C SER A 135 -7.92 16.83 4.54
N ILE A 136 -6.64 16.47 4.71
CA ILE A 136 -5.78 17.05 5.75
C ILE A 136 -5.13 18.37 5.32
N LEU A 137 -5.51 18.95 4.18
CA LEU A 137 -4.93 20.19 3.67
C LEU A 137 -5.21 21.41 4.56
N ASP A 138 -6.16 21.34 5.46
CA ASP A 138 -6.39 22.36 6.49
C ASP A 138 -5.26 22.40 7.53
N VAL A 139 -4.65 21.28 7.87
CA VAL A 139 -3.64 21.13 8.94
C VAL A 139 -2.22 20.83 8.43
N SER A 140 -2.06 20.31 7.22
CA SER A 140 -0.76 19.92 6.64
C SER A 140 -0.72 20.20 5.14
N ASP A 141 0.45 20.54 4.60
CA ASP A 141 0.69 20.38 3.17
C ASP A 141 0.81 18.89 2.84
N ILE A 142 0.52 18.51 1.61
CA ILE A 142 0.39 17.11 1.18
C ILE A 142 1.30 16.87 -0.02
N VAL A 143 2.07 15.78 0.00
CA VAL A 143 2.87 15.33 -1.15
C VAL A 143 2.55 13.87 -1.44
N MET A 144 1.76 13.63 -2.49
CA MET A 144 1.49 12.30 -3.02
C MET A 144 2.69 11.85 -3.83
N MET A 145 3.20 10.65 -3.57
CA MET A 145 4.38 10.10 -4.23
C MET A 145 4.03 8.79 -4.94
N ASP A 146 4.49 8.66 -6.16
CA ASP A 146 4.30 7.45 -6.96
C ASP A 146 5.63 6.67 -7.04
N PRO A 147 5.74 5.46 -6.48
CA PRO A 147 6.95 4.63 -6.59
C PRO A 147 7.36 4.37 -8.03
N ILE A 148 8.65 4.10 -8.28
CA ILE A 148 9.18 3.88 -9.64
C ILE A 148 8.43 2.74 -10.35
N GLY A 149 7.98 3.02 -11.57
CA GLY A 149 7.14 2.14 -12.38
C GLY A 149 5.65 2.44 -12.30
N THR A 150 5.24 3.36 -11.40
CA THR A 150 3.85 3.82 -11.24
C THR A 150 3.73 5.31 -11.51
N GLY A 151 2.52 5.81 -11.66
CA GLY A 151 2.27 7.22 -11.96
C GLY A 151 3.05 7.68 -13.18
N LEU A 152 3.78 8.77 -13.02
CA LEU A 152 4.76 9.26 -14.00
C LEU A 152 6.18 8.77 -13.71
N SER A 153 6.39 7.99 -12.65
CA SER A 153 7.71 7.58 -12.17
C SER A 153 8.34 6.52 -13.06
N HIS A 154 9.56 6.77 -13.53
CA HIS A 154 10.32 5.81 -14.32
C HIS A 154 11.82 6.06 -14.22
N ALA A 155 12.60 5.02 -14.47
CA ALA A 155 14.05 5.09 -14.54
C ALA A 155 14.51 5.90 -15.75
N VAL A 156 15.66 6.59 -15.61
CA VAL A 156 16.32 7.35 -16.69
C VAL A 156 17.83 7.13 -16.67
N GLY A 157 18.52 7.62 -17.69
CA GLY A 157 19.96 7.45 -17.82
C GLY A 157 20.32 5.98 -18.08
N LYS A 158 21.24 5.45 -17.26
CA LYS A 158 21.67 4.04 -17.34
C LYS A 158 20.81 3.09 -16.50
N ALA A 159 19.96 3.63 -15.62
CA ALA A 159 19.12 2.83 -14.74
C ALA A 159 17.91 2.25 -15.49
N GLU A 160 17.43 1.11 -15.01
CA GLU A 160 16.20 0.45 -15.45
C GLU A 160 15.19 0.41 -14.32
N ASN A 161 13.88 0.36 -14.63
CA ASN A 161 12.83 0.32 -13.58
C ASN A 161 13.03 -0.83 -12.57
N LYS A 162 13.53 -1.98 -13.03
CA LYS A 162 13.80 -3.14 -12.16
C LYS A 162 14.83 -2.87 -11.06
N ASP A 163 15.72 -1.88 -11.24
CA ASP A 163 16.74 -1.52 -10.25
C ASP A 163 16.11 -0.85 -9.01
N PHE A 164 14.82 -0.52 -9.08
CA PHE A 164 14.04 0.11 -8.01
C PHE A 164 12.93 -0.79 -7.45
N TRP A 165 12.73 -1.98 -8.05
CA TRP A 165 11.66 -2.90 -7.66
C TRP A 165 12.14 -3.88 -6.60
N GLY A 166 12.20 -3.43 -5.38
CA GLY A 166 12.58 -4.23 -4.22
C GLY A 166 12.43 -3.43 -2.94
N VAL A 167 12.43 -4.14 -1.82
CA VAL A 167 12.18 -3.53 -0.49
C VAL A 167 13.17 -2.41 -0.20
N ASP A 168 14.48 -2.71 -0.23
CA ASP A 168 15.51 -1.75 0.12
C ASP A 168 15.70 -0.67 -0.93
N GLN A 169 15.50 -1.01 -2.21
CA GLN A 169 15.59 -0.08 -3.33
C GLN A 169 14.49 0.97 -3.25
N ASP A 170 13.26 0.55 -2.97
CA ASP A 170 12.09 1.40 -2.82
C ASP A 170 12.22 2.34 -1.59
N ILE A 171 12.65 1.81 -0.44
CA ILE A 171 12.92 2.60 0.77
C ILE A 171 13.94 3.72 0.48
N ARG A 172 15.05 3.38 -0.18
CA ARG A 172 16.09 4.38 -0.54
C ARG A 172 15.56 5.44 -1.48
N MET A 173 14.80 5.03 -2.51
CA MET A 173 14.29 5.95 -3.54
C MET A 173 13.28 6.93 -2.97
N ILE A 174 12.33 6.46 -2.16
CA ILE A 174 11.35 7.31 -1.47
C ILE A 174 12.05 8.28 -0.52
N SER A 175 13.04 7.81 0.23
CA SER A 175 13.81 8.65 1.17
C SER A 175 14.60 9.74 0.44
N GLN A 176 15.18 9.40 -0.71
CA GLN A 176 15.90 10.36 -1.55
C GLN A 176 14.97 11.42 -2.15
N PHE A 177 13.79 11.01 -2.63
CA PHE A 177 12.77 11.97 -3.07
C PHE A 177 12.38 12.94 -1.95
N ILE A 178 12.08 12.44 -0.75
CA ILE A 178 11.73 13.28 0.41
C ILE A 178 12.84 14.29 0.70
N ARG A 179 14.11 13.85 0.77
CA ARG A 179 15.26 14.73 0.98
C ARG A 179 15.32 15.84 -0.06
N GLN A 180 15.19 15.49 -1.34
CA GLN A 180 15.27 16.46 -2.43
C GLN A 180 14.09 17.42 -2.39
N PHE A 181 12.86 16.92 -2.19
CA PHE A 181 11.65 17.75 -2.12
C PHE A 181 11.72 18.79 -0.99
N VAL A 182 12.12 18.38 0.23
CA VAL A 182 12.26 19.32 1.36
C VAL A 182 13.36 20.33 1.12
N THR A 183 14.40 19.98 0.34
CA THR A 183 15.47 20.91 -0.06
C THR A 183 14.94 21.94 -1.07
N GLU A 184 14.26 21.51 -2.13
CA GLU A 184 13.76 22.40 -3.19
C GLU A 184 12.61 23.30 -2.72
N GLN A 185 11.86 22.87 -1.69
CA GLN A 185 10.73 23.63 -1.14
C GLN A 185 11.05 24.33 0.19
N ASP A 186 12.33 24.42 0.61
CA ASP A 186 12.78 25.05 1.87
C ASP A 186 12.05 24.51 3.11
N ARG A 187 11.78 23.17 3.17
CA ARG A 187 10.99 22.54 4.20
C ARG A 187 11.80 21.71 5.22
N TRP A 188 13.12 21.88 5.27
CA TRP A 188 13.98 21.13 6.21
C TRP A 188 13.56 21.28 7.67
N ASN A 189 13.13 22.46 8.08
CA ASN A 189 12.73 22.75 9.46
C ASN A 189 11.20 22.77 9.66
N SER A 190 10.42 22.22 8.73
CA SER A 190 8.98 21.99 8.91
C SER A 190 8.73 20.72 9.70
N PRO A 191 7.64 20.60 10.50
CA PRO A 191 7.17 19.32 11.01
C PRO A 191 6.85 18.37 9.85
N LYS A 192 7.36 17.14 9.92
CA LYS A 192 7.26 16.17 8.81
C LYS A 192 6.56 14.90 9.25
N PHE A 193 5.68 14.41 8.36
CA PHE A 193 4.89 13.19 8.58
C PHE A 193 5.01 12.25 7.37
N LEU A 194 4.93 10.94 7.64
CA LEU A 194 4.71 9.91 6.63
C LEU A 194 3.29 9.38 6.79
N LEU A 195 2.62 9.10 5.67
CA LEU A 195 1.35 8.41 5.64
C LEU A 195 1.39 7.34 4.53
N GLY A 196 1.29 6.08 4.90
CA GLY A 196 1.27 4.95 3.97
C GLY A 196 0.08 4.03 4.20
N GLU A 197 -0.34 3.36 3.13
CA GLU A 197 -1.40 2.35 3.18
C GLU A 197 -0.87 1.01 2.68
N SER A 198 -1.29 -0.11 3.33
CA SER A 198 -0.94 -1.45 2.89
C SER A 198 0.58 -1.67 2.92
N TYR A 199 1.19 -2.21 1.85
CA TYR A 199 2.65 -2.25 1.70
C TYR A 199 3.32 -0.87 1.92
N GLY A 200 2.60 0.24 1.73
CA GLY A 200 3.09 1.58 2.10
C GLY A 200 3.42 1.72 3.58
N THR A 201 2.81 0.95 4.47
CA THR A 201 3.14 0.93 5.90
C THR A 201 4.41 0.12 6.16
N PHE A 202 4.60 -0.96 5.44
CA PHE A 202 5.84 -1.73 5.39
C PHE A 202 7.00 -0.83 4.94
N ARG A 203 6.79 -0.05 3.86
CA ARG A 203 7.71 0.99 3.38
C ARG A 203 7.95 2.06 4.43
N ASN A 204 6.91 2.57 5.11
CA ASN A 204 7.03 3.61 6.14
C ASN A 204 8.02 3.25 7.23
N ALA A 205 7.98 2.01 7.72
CA ALA A 205 8.88 1.52 8.76
C ALA A 205 10.35 1.61 8.32
N GLY A 206 10.65 1.15 7.09
CA GLY A 206 12.00 1.26 6.53
C GLY A 206 12.40 2.70 6.22
N VAL A 207 11.50 3.51 5.65
CA VAL A 207 11.76 4.92 5.29
C VAL A 207 12.06 5.77 6.53
N VAL A 208 11.26 5.65 7.60
CA VAL A 208 11.51 6.44 8.82
C VAL A 208 12.85 6.12 9.45
N ASN A 209 13.24 4.84 9.45
CA ASN A 209 14.55 4.41 9.93
C ASN A 209 15.67 4.93 9.03
N TYR A 210 15.55 4.74 7.71
CA TYR A 210 16.55 5.18 6.74
C TYR A 210 16.78 6.71 6.76
N LEU A 211 15.71 7.51 6.85
CA LEU A 211 15.79 8.96 6.94
C LEU A 211 16.56 9.41 8.18
N GLN A 212 16.31 8.77 9.32
CA GLN A 212 17.03 9.08 10.57
C GLN A 212 18.51 8.68 10.50
N GLU A 213 18.79 7.45 10.04
CA GLU A 213 20.12 6.86 10.07
C GLU A 213 21.05 7.42 9.00
N ASN A 214 20.55 7.55 7.77
CA ASN A 214 21.37 7.83 6.60
C ASN A 214 21.28 9.28 6.12
N ILE A 215 20.21 10.00 6.48
CA ILE A 215 19.98 11.37 6.01
C ILE A 215 20.02 12.37 7.18
N GLY A 216 19.90 11.90 8.44
CA GLY A 216 19.81 12.76 9.61
C GLY A 216 18.49 13.54 9.69
N MET A 217 17.41 13.00 9.11
CA MET A 217 16.09 13.63 9.08
C MET A 217 15.12 12.89 9.99
N SER A 218 14.61 13.59 11.01
CA SER A 218 13.58 13.05 11.90
C SER A 218 12.18 13.37 11.41
N MET A 219 11.26 12.41 11.59
CA MET A 219 9.82 12.60 11.43
C MET A 219 9.17 12.93 12.77
N ASN A 220 8.13 13.78 12.75
CA ASN A 220 7.31 14.08 13.92
C ASN A 220 6.29 12.95 14.18
N GLY A 221 5.80 12.31 13.12
CA GLY A 221 4.89 11.19 13.23
C GLY A 221 4.78 10.37 11.96
N VAL A 222 4.30 9.13 12.14
CA VAL A 222 4.01 8.21 11.03
C VAL A 222 2.59 7.71 11.18
N ILE A 223 1.81 7.77 10.10
CA ILE A 223 0.43 7.31 10.02
C ILE A 223 0.40 6.09 9.10
N MET A 224 -0.13 4.99 9.60
CA MET A 224 -0.12 3.70 8.94
C MET A 224 -1.55 3.20 8.76
N VAL A 225 -2.02 3.13 7.53
CA VAL A 225 -3.38 2.72 7.17
C VAL A 225 -3.35 1.28 6.70
N SER A 226 -4.16 0.41 7.31
CA SER A 226 -4.23 -1.01 6.96
C SER A 226 -2.83 -1.64 6.93
N ALA A 227 -2.21 -1.67 8.11
CA ALA A 227 -0.78 -1.89 8.25
C ALA A 227 -0.35 -3.35 8.07
N VAL A 228 0.92 -3.51 7.67
CA VAL A 228 1.64 -4.79 7.70
C VAL A 228 3.12 -4.53 7.97
N PHE A 229 3.77 -5.37 8.77
CA PHE A 229 5.20 -5.29 9.11
C PHE A 229 5.93 -6.60 8.89
N ASP A 230 5.30 -7.73 9.23
CA ASP A 230 5.84 -9.08 9.09
C ASP A 230 4.98 -9.83 8.07
N LEU A 231 5.53 -10.03 6.86
CA LEU A 231 4.80 -10.71 5.78
C LEU A 231 4.57 -12.19 6.07
N ARG A 232 5.27 -12.77 7.06
CA ARG A 232 4.99 -14.14 7.52
C ARG A 232 3.54 -14.28 8.01
N THR A 233 2.94 -13.21 8.55
CA THR A 233 1.53 -13.23 9.02
C THR A 233 0.50 -13.32 7.89
N LEU A 234 0.93 -13.22 6.63
CA LEU A 234 0.08 -13.26 5.44
C LEU A 234 0.35 -14.49 4.55
N VAL A 235 1.29 -15.37 4.95
CA VAL A 235 1.71 -16.52 4.14
C VAL A 235 1.15 -17.80 4.75
N PHE A 236 0.27 -18.48 4.03
CA PHE A 236 -0.31 -19.76 4.43
C PHE A 236 0.55 -20.92 3.91
N ALA A 237 1.68 -21.15 4.57
CA ALA A 237 2.61 -22.21 4.19
C ALA A 237 2.37 -23.47 5.03
N GLN A 238 2.53 -24.64 4.41
CA GLN A 238 2.46 -25.91 5.15
C GLN A 238 3.52 -25.94 6.26
N GLY A 239 3.08 -26.24 7.48
CA GLY A 239 3.94 -26.30 8.67
C GLY A 239 4.21 -24.95 9.35
N ASP A 240 3.61 -23.85 8.85
CA ASP A 240 3.59 -22.55 9.54
C ASP A 240 2.14 -22.12 9.82
N ASP A 241 1.75 -22.17 11.07
CA ASP A 241 0.36 -21.93 11.50
C ASP A 241 0.06 -20.47 11.87
N ILE A 242 1.06 -19.57 11.83
CA ILE A 242 0.90 -18.21 12.32
C ILE A 242 -0.20 -17.44 11.58
N SER A 243 -0.28 -17.58 10.25
CA SER A 243 -1.27 -16.87 9.44
C SER A 243 -2.71 -17.28 9.75
N TYR A 244 -2.95 -18.56 10.03
CA TYR A 244 -4.29 -19.03 10.41
C TYR A 244 -4.75 -18.41 11.75
N VAL A 245 -3.84 -18.32 12.73
CA VAL A 245 -4.11 -17.69 14.01
C VAL A 245 -4.36 -16.19 13.86
N MET A 246 -3.54 -15.50 13.04
CA MET A 246 -3.62 -14.05 12.86
C MET A 246 -4.85 -13.61 12.08
N ASN A 247 -5.38 -14.43 11.20
CA ASN A 247 -6.58 -14.12 10.43
C ASN A 247 -7.89 -14.37 11.21
N LEU A 248 -7.91 -15.26 12.19
CA LEU A 248 -9.13 -15.67 12.85
C LEU A 248 -9.97 -14.52 13.45
N PRO A 249 -9.42 -13.51 14.13
CA PRO A 249 -10.23 -12.39 14.62
C PRO A 249 -10.88 -11.55 13.51
N THR A 250 -10.22 -11.45 12.34
CA THR A 250 -10.82 -10.78 11.17
C THR A 250 -11.93 -11.64 10.57
N TYR A 251 -11.72 -12.96 10.41
CA TYR A 251 -12.80 -13.87 9.99
C TYR A 251 -14.03 -13.77 10.89
N SER A 252 -13.81 -13.67 12.20
CA SER A 252 -14.89 -13.50 13.18
C SER A 252 -15.65 -12.17 12.95
N ALA A 253 -14.96 -11.09 12.72
CA ALA A 253 -15.59 -9.80 12.41
C ALA A 253 -16.44 -9.88 11.13
N VAL A 254 -15.90 -10.52 10.09
CA VAL A 254 -16.59 -10.71 8.81
C VAL A 254 -17.81 -11.60 8.95
N ALA A 255 -17.69 -12.75 9.65
CA ALA A 255 -18.82 -13.65 9.93
C ALA A 255 -19.91 -12.93 10.74
N TRP A 256 -19.50 -12.10 11.70
CA TRP A 256 -20.43 -11.27 12.47
C TRP A 256 -21.17 -10.28 11.56
N TYR A 257 -20.46 -9.60 10.67
CA TYR A 257 -21.07 -8.64 9.73
C TYR A 257 -22.12 -9.32 8.83
N HIS A 258 -21.80 -10.48 8.27
CA HIS A 258 -22.69 -11.23 7.37
C HIS A 258 -23.74 -12.09 8.08
N ASN A 259 -23.92 -11.94 9.40
CA ASN A 259 -24.90 -12.69 10.19
C ASN A 259 -24.71 -14.22 10.13
N ARG A 260 -23.46 -14.69 9.99
CA ARG A 260 -23.10 -16.10 9.98
C ARG A 260 -22.79 -16.66 11.37
N VAL A 261 -22.83 -15.81 12.41
CA VAL A 261 -22.58 -16.19 13.81
C VAL A 261 -23.90 -16.58 14.47
N PRO A 262 -24.04 -17.82 14.98
CA PRO A 262 -25.24 -18.24 15.76
C PRO A 262 -25.41 -17.38 17.02
N ASN A 263 -26.63 -16.98 17.34
CA ASN A 263 -26.91 -16.10 18.49
C ASN A 263 -26.01 -14.86 18.51
N LYS A 264 -25.88 -14.19 17.35
CA LYS A 264 -24.99 -13.06 17.10
C LYS A 264 -24.88 -12.11 18.30
N PRO A 265 -23.67 -11.94 18.88
CA PRO A 265 -23.44 -10.96 19.94
C PRO A 265 -23.75 -9.53 19.51
N ALA A 266 -24.27 -8.70 20.44
CA ALA A 266 -24.66 -7.33 20.14
C ALA A 266 -23.43 -6.40 19.84
N SER A 267 -22.28 -6.66 20.47
CA SER A 267 -21.06 -5.86 20.28
C SER A 267 -20.04 -6.62 19.44
N LEU A 268 -19.64 -5.99 18.31
CA LEU A 268 -18.55 -6.47 17.46
C LEU A 268 -17.24 -6.55 18.24
N GLU A 269 -16.88 -5.50 18.97
CA GLU A 269 -15.63 -5.42 19.72
C GLU A 269 -15.52 -6.53 20.77
N ALA A 270 -16.61 -6.78 21.51
CA ALA A 270 -16.64 -7.84 22.51
C ALA A 270 -16.50 -9.24 21.86
N PHE A 271 -17.13 -9.45 20.72
CA PHE A 271 -17.02 -10.70 19.97
C PHE A 271 -15.61 -10.91 19.41
N VAL A 272 -15.05 -9.90 18.79
CA VAL A 272 -13.67 -9.93 18.27
C VAL A 272 -12.67 -10.15 19.41
N GLN A 273 -12.90 -9.59 20.61
CA GLN A 273 -12.04 -9.85 21.76
C GLN A 273 -12.09 -11.31 22.21
N GLN A 274 -13.25 -11.94 22.22
CA GLN A 274 -13.36 -13.38 22.49
C GLN A 274 -12.61 -14.23 21.45
N SER A 275 -12.68 -13.82 20.18
CA SER A 275 -11.91 -14.47 19.10
C SER A 275 -10.40 -14.31 19.27
N ARG A 276 -9.92 -13.13 19.69
CA ARG A 276 -8.48 -12.94 20.02
C ARG A 276 -8.02 -13.88 21.14
N GLU A 277 -8.81 -14.02 22.20
CA GLU A 277 -8.48 -14.92 23.30
C GLU A 277 -8.44 -16.38 22.84
N PHE A 278 -9.40 -16.80 22.03
CA PHE A 278 -9.41 -18.13 21.45
C PHE A 278 -8.23 -18.35 20.49
N ALA A 279 -7.94 -17.41 19.61
CA ALA A 279 -6.85 -17.48 18.63
C ALA A 279 -5.50 -17.68 19.32
N LYS A 280 -5.14 -16.84 20.28
CA LYS A 280 -3.84 -16.92 20.98
C LYS A 280 -3.73 -18.07 21.98
N GLY A 281 -4.83 -18.66 22.40
CA GLY A 281 -4.88 -19.71 23.40
C GLY A 281 -5.19 -21.10 22.80
N GLU A 282 -6.45 -21.52 22.92
CA GLU A 282 -6.85 -22.89 22.56
C GLU A 282 -6.55 -23.22 21.09
N TYR A 283 -6.78 -22.27 20.15
CA TYR A 283 -6.54 -22.53 18.72
C TYR A 283 -5.05 -22.67 18.40
N THR A 284 -4.19 -21.79 18.91
CA THR A 284 -2.74 -21.93 18.73
C THR A 284 -2.23 -23.25 19.31
N THR A 285 -2.68 -23.63 20.49
CA THR A 285 -2.28 -24.92 21.12
C THR A 285 -2.73 -26.10 20.27
N ALA A 286 -3.98 -26.06 19.78
CA ALA A 286 -4.52 -27.12 18.93
C ALA A 286 -3.75 -27.29 17.61
N LEU A 287 -3.38 -26.18 16.95
CA LEU A 287 -2.57 -26.23 15.72
C LEU A 287 -1.17 -26.81 15.98
N MET A 288 -0.56 -26.48 17.12
CA MET A 288 0.74 -27.04 17.52
C MET A 288 0.71 -28.56 17.78
N GLU A 289 -0.44 -29.14 18.14
CA GLU A 289 -0.60 -30.59 18.29
C GLU A 289 -0.65 -31.32 16.92
N GLY A 290 -1.03 -30.60 15.85
CA GLY A 290 -1.13 -31.16 14.49
C GLY A 290 -1.97 -32.44 14.46
N ASP A 291 -1.47 -33.50 13.86
CA ASP A 291 -2.14 -34.83 13.76
C ASP A 291 -2.36 -35.52 15.13
N GLY A 292 -1.73 -35.00 16.20
CA GLY A 292 -1.97 -35.45 17.56
C GLY A 292 -3.30 -35.00 18.14
N LEU A 293 -3.92 -33.94 17.59
CA LEU A 293 -5.20 -33.44 18.00
C LEU A 293 -6.33 -34.35 17.49
N VAL A 294 -6.86 -35.19 18.36
CA VAL A 294 -7.89 -36.19 18.01
C VAL A 294 -9.05 -36.21 18.98
N GLY A 295 -10.12 -36.93 18.62
CA GLY A 295 -11.27 -37.21 19.49
C GLY A 295 -12.01 -35.95 19.95
N GLU A 296 -12.43 -35.93 21.23
CA GLU A 296 -13.24 -34.86 21.82
C GLU A 296 -12.53 -33.50 21.80
N ALA A 297 -11.20 -33.46 21.97
CA ALA A 297 -10.42 -32.23 21.92
C ALA A 297 -10.51 -31.58 20.53
N ARG A 298 -10.39 -32.37 19.46
CA ARG A 298 -10.53 -31.84 18.08
C ARG A 298 -11.96 -31.36 17.82
N GLU A 299 -12.97 -32.11 18.26
CA GLU A 299 -14.37 -31.67 18.08
C GLU A 299 -14.65 -30.34 18.77
N LYS A 300 -14.16 -30.15 19.99
CA LYS A 300 -14.30 -28.89 20.73
C LYS A 300 -13.69 -27.69 19.97
N ILE A 301 -12.49 -27.85 19.44
CA ILE A 301 -11.83 -26.79 18.65
C ILE A 301 -12.62 -26.49 17.37
N LYS A 302 -13.06 -27.53 16.67
CA LYS A 302 -13.89 -27.41 15.46
C LYS A 302 -15.21 -26.68 15.72
N GLU A 303 -15.87 -26.95 16.83
CA GLU A 303 -17.09 -26.25 17.26
C GLU A 303 -16.85 -24.76 17.51
N ARG A 304 -15.75 -24.43 18.19
CA ARG A 304 -15.38 -23.05 18.44
C ARG A 304 -14.99 -22.31 17.18
N LEU A 305 -14.23 -22.95 16.27
CA LEU A 305 -13.91 -22.37 14.95
C LEU A 305 -15.17 -22.11 14.14
N ALA A 306 -16.11 -23.08 14.08
CA ALA A 306 -17.40 -22.90 13.41
C ALA A 306 -18.18 -21.69 13.96
N TYR A 307 -18.19 -21.53 15.28
CA TYR A 307 -18.85 -20.39 15.93
C TYR A 307 -18.21 -19.06 15.55
N PHE A 308 -16.87 -18.97 15.53
CA PHE A 308 -16.17 -17.72 15.23
C PHE A 308 -16.12 -17.39 13.73
N THR A 309 -16.00 -18.40 12.86
CA THR A 309 -15.82 -18.20 11.42
C THR A 309 -17.14 -18.22 10.63
N GLY A 310 -18.21 -18.76 11.21
CA GLY A 310 -19.45 -18.99 10.49
C GLY A 310 -19.41 -20.13 9.47
N LEU A 311 -18.27 -20.86 9.38
CA LEU A 311 -18.08 -21.98 8.47
C LEU A 311 -18.66 -23.29 9.04
N SER A 312 -19.03 -24.22 8.16
CA SER A 312 -19.56 -25.51 8.59
C SER A 312 -18.46 -26.39 9.24
N LYS A 313 -18.86 -27.20 10.23
CA LYS A 313 -17.94 -28.18 10.83
C LYS A 313 -17.37 -29.16 9.81
N GLU A 314 -18.15 -29.50 8.79
CA GLU A 314 -17.72 -30.37 7.71
C GLU A 314 -16.60 -29.75 6.88
N TYR A 315 -16.74 -28.47 6.54
CA TYR A 315 -15.69 -27.74 5.84
C TYR A 315 -14.42 -27.63 6.67
N LEU A 316 -14.54 -27.24 7.94
CA LEU A 316 -13.42 -27.13 8.87
C LEU A 316 -12.67 -28.46 9.08
N GLU A 317 -13.41 -29.58 9.07
CA GLU A 317 -12.77 -30.92 9.12
C GLU A 317 -11.95 -31.20 7.87
N LYS A 318 -12.50 -30.91 6.69
CA LYS A 318 -11.79 -31.09 5.40
C LYS A 318 -10.57 -30.17 5.25
N ALA A 319 -10.64 -28.97 5.85
CA ALA A 319 -9.56 -27.99 5.89
C ALA A 319 -8.52 -28.26 6.96
N ASP A 320 -8.64 -29.36 7.69
CA ASP A 320 -7.79 -29.69 8.84
C ASP A 320 -7.66 -28.53 9.85
N LEU A 321 -8.78 -27.86 10.11
CA LEU A 321 -8.90 -26.68 10.98
C LEU A 321 -8.10 -25.44 10.50
N ARG A 322 -7.51 -25.49 9.32
CA ARG A 322 -6.64 -24.49 8.70
C ARG A 322 -7.31 -23.90 7.46
N VAL A 323 -7.98 -22.76 7.61
CA VAL A 323 -8.66 -22.07 6.52
C VAL A 323 -7.83 -20.87 6.12
N SER A 324 -7.32 -20.85 4.90
CA SER A 324 -6.59 -19.71 4.36
C SER A 324 -7.53 -18.55 4.01
N GLU A 325 -6.98 -17.36 3.82
CA GLU A 325 -7.77 -16.18 3.46
C GLU A 325 -8.56 -16.38 2.14
N PRO A 326 -7.95 -16.89 1.04
CA PRO A 326 -8.71 -17.13 -0.18
C PRO A 326 -9.87 -18.15 -0.02
N GLU A 327 -9.65 -19.21 0.77
CA GLU A 327 -10.68 -20.20 1.07
C GLU A 327 -11.82 -19.60 1.89
N PHE A 328 -11.51 -18.76 2.87
CA PHE A 328 -12.52 -18.09 3.68
C PHE A 328 -13.38 -17.11 2.85
N THR A 329 -12.76 -16.33 1.96
CA THR A 329 -13.48 -15.39 1.09
C THR A 329 -14.50 -16.09 0.20
N GLU A 330 -14.20 -17.28 -0.28
CA GLU A 330 -15.08 -18.08 -1.12
C GLU A 330 -16.12 -18.86 -0.31
N GLU A 331 -15.76 -19.43 0.83
CA GLU A 331 -16.62 -20.37 1.55
C GLU A 331 -17.72 -19.67 2.34
N LEU A 332 -17.46 -18.49 2.92
CA LEU A 332 -18.38 -17.85 3.86
C LEU A 332 -19.82 -17.66 3.33
N LEU A 333 -19.96 -17.29 2.05
CA LEU A 333 -21.24 -17.02 1.39
C LEU A 333 -21.46 -17.92 0.16
N ARG A 334 -20.79 -19.05 0.09
CA ARG A 334 -20.89 -20.01 -1.02
C ARG A 334 -22.32 -20.50 -1.26
N ASP A 335 -23.08 -20.71 -0.20
CA ASP A 335 -24.49 -21.11 -0.27
C ASP A 335 -25.39 -20.03 -0.88
N GLU A 336 -24.95 -18.78 -0.92
CA GLU A 336 -25.60 -17.66 -1.61
C GLU A 336 -25.04 -17.41 -3.03
N HIS A 337 -24.13 -18.25 -3.52
CA HIS A 337 -23.37 -18.04 -4.76
C HIS A 337 -22.59 -16.72 -4.79
N LYS A 338 -22.07 -16.30 -3.63
CA LYS A 338 -21.31 -15.06 -3.46
C LYS A 338 -19.92 -15.34 -2.89
N THR A 339 -18.99 -14.43 -3.23
CA THR A 339 -17.70 -14.28 -2.57
C THR A 339 -17.66 -12.96 -1.80
N VAL A 340 -16.87 -12.87 -0.73
CA VAL A 340 -16.63 -11.61 -0.01
C VAL A 340 -15.33 -10.96 -0.50
N GLY A 341 -15.21 -9.64 -0.35
CA GLY A 341 -14.02 -8.89 -0.74
C GLY A 341 -12.82 -9.18 0.16
N ARG A 342 -11.65 -9.39 -0.44
CA ARG A 342 -10.39 -9.48 0.30
C ARG A 342 -9.98 -8.12 0.87
N LEU A 343 -10.13 -7.04 0.10
CA LEU A 343 -9.82 -5.69 0.57
C LEU A 343 -10.86 -5.18 1.57
N ASP A 344 -12.13 -5.48 1.35
CA ASP A 344 -13.19 -5.17 2.30
C ASP A 344 -14.28 -6.22 2.23
N ALA A 345 -14.32 -7.07 3.22
CA ALA A 345 -15.24 -8.21 3.24
C ALA A 345 -16.71 -7.84 3.46
N ARG A 346 -17.06 -6.56 3.62
CA ARG A 346 -18.44 -6.08 3.56
C ARG A 346 -18.99 -6.08 2.13
N PHE A 347 -18.09 -5.90 1.13
CA PHE A 347 -18.43 -6.01 -0.27
C PHE A 347 -18.59 -7.48 -0.66
N THR A 348 -19.63 -7.76 -1.44
CA THR A 348 -19.87 -9.10 -1.97
C THR A 348 -19.93 -9.07 -3.50
N GLY A 349 -19.51 -10.15 -4.12
CA GLY A 349 -19.55 -10.33 -5.56
C GLY A 349 -20.19 -11.66 -5.95
N ILE A 350 -20.51 -11.81 -7.24
CA ILE A 350 -21.04 -13.07 -7.79
C ILE A 350 -19.86 -14.03 -7.95
N ASN A 351 -19.96 -15.20 -7.34
CA ASN A 351 -19.00 -16.26 -7.54
C ASN A 351 -19.32 -17.00 -8.86
N GLN A 352 -18.41 -16.89 -9.85
CA GLN A 352 -18.60 -17.53 -11.15
C GLN A 352 -18.36 -19.04 -11.12
N ASP A 353 -17.50 -19.52 -10.21
CA ASP A 353 -17.25 -20.94 -9.99
C ASP A 353 -17.46 -21.27 -8.51
N PRO A 354 -18.66 -21.71 -8.11
CA PRO A 354 -18.98 -22.04 -6.73
C PRO A 354 -18.14 -23.18 -6.13
N LEU A 355 -17.39 -23.91 -6.95
CA LEU A 355 -16.50 -24.99 -6.49
C LEU A 355 -15.05 -24.52 -6.32
N SER A 356 -14.71 -23.33 -6.78
CA SER A 356 -13.36 -22.77 -6.64
C SER A 356 -13.03 -22.52 -5.16
N GLN A 357 -11.74 -22.62 -4.82
CA GLN A 357 -11.18 -22.17 -3.55
C GLN A 357 -10.61 -20.74 -3.61
N TYR A 358 -10.66 -20.11 -4.77
CA TYR A 358 -10.10 -18.78 -5.02
C TYR A 358 -11.08 -17.93 -5.80
N SER A 359 -11.28 -16.70 -5.34
CA SER A 359 -12.05 -15.73 -6.10
C SER A 359 -11.31 -15.30 -7.37
N SER A 360 -12.02 -15.14 -8.48
CA SER A 360 -11.45 -14.62 -9.72
C SER A 360 -11.22 -13.12 -9.70
N TYR A 361 -11.77 -12.40 -8.74
CA TYR A 361 -11.65 -10.96 -8.58
C TYR A 361 -11.96 -10.52 -7.14
N ASP A 362 -11.51 -9.34 -6.77
CA ASP A 362 -11.91 -8.71 -5.51
C ASP A 362 -13.17 -7.86 -5.68
N PRO A 363 -14.26 -8.14 -4.95
CA PRO A 363 -15.51 -7.40 -5.05
C PRO A 363 -15.39 -5.90 -4.78
N GLN A 364 -14.59 -5.46 -3.80
CA GLN A 364 -14.39 -4.03 -3.57
C GLN A 364 -13.65 -3.38 -4.74
N SER A 365 -12.56 -3.98 -5.21
CA SER A 365 -11.82 -3.47 -6.38
C SER A 365 -12.73 -3.32 -7.60
N ALA A 366 -13.53 -4.34 -7.89
CA ALA A 366 -14.48 -4.29 -9.02
C ALA A 366 -15.53 -3.18 -8.85
N ALA A 367 -15.98 -2.94 -7.62
CA ALA A 367 -17.03 -1.96 -7.32
C ALA A 367 -16.56 -0.51 -7.45
N ILE A 368 -15.30 -0.19 -7.13
CA ILE A 368 -14.85 1.20 -7.00
C ILE A 368 -13.76 1.62 -8.00
N SER A 369 -12.91 0.69 -8.49
CA SER A 369 -11.75 1.05 -9.32
C SER A 369 -12.09 1.82 -10.59
N PRO A 370 -13.17 1.53 -11.32
CA PRO A 370 -13.52 2.30 -12.52
C PRO A 370 -13.77 3.78 -12.22
N ALA A 371 -14.47 4.10 -11.11
CA ALA A 371 -14.75 5.48 -10.70
C ALA A 371 -13.46 6.22 -10.29
N TYR A 372 -12.63 5.56 -9.48
CA TYR A 372 -11.34 6.13 -9.05
C TYR A 372 -10.43 6.44 -10.24
N THR A 373 -10.25 5.47 -11.14
CA THR A 373 -9.39 5.63 -12.31
C THR A 373 -9.90 6.75 -13.24
N ALA A 374 -11.17 6.72 -13.59
CA ALA A 374 -11.74 7.68 -14.52
C ALA A 374 -11.67 9.11 -13.98
N LEU A 375 -12.07 9.33 -12.74
CA LEU A 375 -12.07 10.67 -12.13
C LEU A 375 -10.66 11.18 -11.83
N PHE A 376 -9.75 10.28 -11.46
CA PHE A 376 -8.35 10.66 -11.30
C PHE A 376 -7.74 11.12 -12.61
N MET A 377 -7.92 10.37 -13.71
CA MET A 377 -7.41 10.75 -15.02
C MET A 377 -7.98 12.08 -15.49
N ASP A 378 -9.30 12.30 -15.32
CA ASP A 378 -9.92 13.60 -15.63
C ASP A 378 -9.32 14.74 -14.78
N TYR A 379 -9.24 14.56 -13.47
CA TYR A 379 -8.67 15.54 -12.54
C TYR A 379 -7.20 15.83 -12.85
N PHE A 380 -6.38 14.80 -13.08
CA PHE A 380 -4.95 14.90 -13.30
C PHE A 380 -4.62 15.67 -14.60
N TYR A 381 -5.29 15.33 -15.71
CA TYR A 381 -5.02 15.97 -16.99
C TYR A 381 -5.80 17.28 -17.21
N ASN A 382 -7.03 17.37 -16.74
CA ASN A 382 -7.88 18.52 -17.04
C ASN A 382 -7.89 19.58 -15.94
N THR A 383 -7.69 19.23 -14.68
CA THR A 383 -7.64 20.17 -13.55
C THR A 383 -6.20 20.51 -13.17
N LEU A 384 -5.35 19.51 -12.93
CA LEU A 384 -3.94 19.73 -12.61
C LEU A 384 -3.08 20.08 -13.83
N LYS A 385 -3.64 19.99 -15.06
CA LYS A 385 -3.00 20.39 -16.32
C LYS A 385 -1.70 19.65 -16.64
N VAL A 386 -1.56 18.41 -16.19
CA VAL A 386 -0.43 17.58 -16.58
C VAL A 386 -0.51 17.28 -18.07
N ASN A 387 0.65 17.26 -18.74
CA ASN A 387 0.75 17.00 -20.17
C ASN A 387 0.18 15.62 -20.53
N LYS A 388 -0.84 15.58 -21.40
CA LYS A 388 -1.52 14.34 -21.85
C LYS A 388 -0.61 13.38 -22.64
N ALA A 389 0.55 13.83 -23.09
CA ALA A 389 1.55 12.95 -23.69
C ALA A 389 2.21 12.02 -22.66
N ASN A 390 2.16 12.36 -21.37
CA ASN A 390 2.70 11.57 -20.28
C ASN A 390 1.63 10.58 -19.80
N THR A 391 1.85 9.29 -20.00
CA THR A 391 0.93 8.25 -19.51
C THR A 391 1.08 8.05 -18.01
N TYR A 392 -0.02 8.18 -17.25
CA TYR A 392 -0.07 7.84 -15.85
C TYR A 392 -0.38 6.35 -15.65
N TYR A 393 0.49 5.62 -14.99
CA TYR A 393 0.33 4.19 -14.70
C TYR A 393 -0.20 3.98 -13.28
N THR A 394 -1.41 3.48 -13.15
CA THR A 394 -2.03 3.23 -11.84
C THR A 394 -1.31 2.12 -11.06
N SER A 395 -0.63 1.22 -11.78
CA SER A 395 0.08 0.08 -11.20
C SER A 395 1.29 -0.31 -12.05
N ALA A 396 2.31 -0.86 -11.39
CA ALA A 396 3.46 -1.52 -12.03
C ALA A 396 3.16 -2.97 -12.43
N TYR A 397 2.09 -3.59 -11.91
CA TYR A 397 1.66 -4.92 -12.32
C TYR A 397 1.33 -4.92 -13.82
N GLY A 398 1.81 -5.91 -14.54
CA GLY A 398 1.68 -5.97 -16.00
C GLY A 398 2.73 -5.15 -16.77
N ARG A 399 3.59 -4.36 -16.12
CA ARG A 399 4.76 -3.75 -16.75
C ARG A 399 5.81 -4.82 -17.05
N LYS A 400 6.44 -4.73 -18.23
CA LYS A 400 7.45 -5.71 -18.63
C LYS A 400 8.58 -5.80 -17.62
N GLY A 401 8.80 -7.00 -17.10
CA GLY A 401 9.87 -7.32 -16.17
C GLY A 401 9.60 -6.89 -14.73
N PHE A 402 8.34 -6.55 -14.38
CA PHE A 402 7.98 -6.29 -12.99
C PHE A 402 8.12 -7.58 -12.19
N ASP A 403 9.12 -7.59 -11.31
CA ASP A 403 9.41 -8.64 -10.35
C ASP A 403 9.97 -7.96 -9.10
N TRP A 404 9.33 -8.20 -7.96
CA TRP A 404 9.67 -7.49 -6.73
C TRP A 404 10.70 -8.27 -5.93
N ASP A 405 11.86 -7.67 -5.67
CA ASP A 405 12.86 -8.23 -4.76
C ASP A 405 12.41 -8.06 -3.30
N TRP A 406 11.99 -9.17 -2.71
CA TRP A 406 11.53 -9.22 -1.33
C TRP A 406 12.65 -9.28 -0.30
N LYS A 407 13.91 -9.26 -0.70
CA LYS A 407 15.03 -9.22 0.24
C LYS A 407 15.04 -7.89 1.00
N HIS A 408 15.35 -7.99 2.28
CA HIS A 408 15.47 -6.84 3.17
C HIS A 408 16.69 -7.01 4.08
N ALA A 409 17.58 -6.01 4.08
CA ALA A 409 18.87 -6.06 4.77
C ALA A 409 18.74 -6.28 6.28
N MET A 410 17.71 -5.71 6.91
CA MET A 410 17.47 -5.85 8.35
C MET A 410 17.07 -7.27 8.78
N ASN A 411 16.70 -8.14 7.85
CA ASN A 411 16.35 -9.52 8.17
C ASN A 411 17.56 -10.47 8.25
N GLY A 412 18.76 -9.93 8.15
CA GLY A 412 20.01 -10.66 8.22
C GLY A 412 20.35 -11.43 6.92
N GLY A 413 21.58 -11.94 6.88
CA GLY A 413 22.07 -12.80 5.78
C GLY A 413 22.07 -14.24 6.22
N GLY A 414 21.62 -15.15 5.39
CA GLY A 414 21.60 -16.59 5.69
C GLY A 414 20.49 -17.27 4.89
N PHE A 415 19.56 -17.87 5.59
CA PHE A 415 18.41 -18.49 4.94
C PHE A 415 17.38 -17.43 4.53
N PRO A 416 16.72 -17.59 3.37
CA PRO A 416 15.61 -16.73 2.97
C PRO A 416 14.49 -16.78 4.03
N THR A 417 14.06 -15.61 4.49
CA THR A 417 12.94 -15.44 5.41
C THR A 417 11.93 -14.46 4.81
N PRO A 418 10.64 -14.61 5.09
CA PRO A 418 9.67 -13.57 4.73
C PRO A 418 10.12 -12.21 5.27
N PRO A 419 10.07 -11.15 4.47
CA PRO A 419 10.57 -9.84 4.89
C PRO A 419 9.73 -9.27 6.02
N ASN A 420 10.41 -8.55 6.93
CA ASN A 420 9.84 -7.95 8.13
C ASN A 420 10.52 -6.60 8.40
N THR A 421 9.75 -5.51 8.38
CA THR A 421 10.21 -4.14 8.70
C THR A 421 9.86 -3.69 10.12
N GLY A 422 9.36 -4.59 10.94
CA GLY A 422 9.19 -4.35 12.38
C GLY A 422 10.49 -3.92 13.07
N PRO A 423 11.65 -4.58 12.80
CA PRO A 423 12.96 -4.17 13.34
C PRO A 423 13.34 -2.72 12.96
N ASP A 424 13.06 -2.27 11.74
CA ASP A 424 13.30 -0.87 11.32
C ASP A 424 12.49 0.11 12.15
N MET A 425 11.21 -0.18 12.34
CA MET A 425 10.33 0.64 13.16
C MET A 425 10.80 0.67 14.63
N ALA A 426 11.21 -0.47 15.17
CA ALA A 426 11.74 -0.57 16.52
C ALA A 426 13.03 0.25 16.68
N GLN A 427 13.92 0.20 15.70
CA GLN A 427 15.16 0.98 15.69
C GLN A 427 14.88 2.49 15.58
N ALA A 428 13.94 2.90 14.71
CA ALA A 428 13.55 4.29 14.56
C ALA A 428 12.96 4.86 15.86
N LEU A 429 12.07 4.12 16.53
CA LEU A 429 11.49 4.50 17.82
C LEU A 429 12.52 4.55 18.95
N SER A 430 13.49 3.63 18.95
CA SER A 430 14.56 3.61 19.96
C SER A 430 15.51 4.79 19.81
N ARG A 431 15.81 5.21 18.57
CA ARG A 431 16.67 6.37 18.28
C ARG A 431 15.96 7.69 18.48
N ASN A 432 14.66 7.75 18.26
CA ASN A 432 13.83 8.93 18.46
C ASN A 432 12.66 8.62 19.41
N PRO A 433 12.84 8.77 20.72
CA PRO A 433 11.81 8.48 21.71
C PRO A 433 10.60 9.45 21.66
N HIS A 434 10.69 10.51 20.86
CA HIS A 434 9.59 11.43 20.61
C HIS A 434 8.75 11.07 19.38
N LEU A 435 9.24 10.19 18.51
CA LEU A 435 8.49 9.70 17.35
C LEU A 435 7.18 9.03 17.80
N LYS A 436 6.07 9.42 17.19
CA LYS A 436 4.76 8.78 17.41
C LYS A 436 4.30 8.07 16.15
N ILE A 437 3.70 6.91 16.33
CA ILE A 437 3.14 6.10 15.25
C ILE A 437 1.67 5.89 15.52
N MET A 438 0.81 6.22 14.55
CA MET A 438 -0.61 5.95 14.60
C MET A 438 -0.97 4.92 13.55
N ILE A 439 -1.56 3.80 13.97
CA ILE A 439 -1.94 2.68 13.13
C ILE A 439 -3.45 2.59 13.07
N LEU A 440 -3.99 2.60 11.86
CA LEU A 440 -5.41 2.61 11.55
C LEU A 440 -5.78 1.27 10.90
N ASN A 441 -6.63 0.48 11.55
CA ASN A 441 -6.96 -0.87 11.12
C ASN A 441 -8.46 -1.01 10.82
N GLY A 442 -8.80 -1.65 9.70
CA GLY A 442 -10.17 -2.06 9.40
C GLY A 442 -10.51 -3.43 10.01
N TYR A 443 -11.70 -3.56 10.62
CA TYR A 443 -12.15 -4.85 11.15
C TYR A 443 -12.40 -5.90 10.06
N TYR A 444 -12.73 -5.45 8.83
CA TYR A 444 -13.12 -6.31 7.72
C TYR A 444 -12.05 -6.40 6.62
N ASP A 445 -10.80 -6.07 6.97
CA ASP A 445 -9.64 -6.11 6.08
C ASP A 445 -8.99 -7.48 6.11
N LEU A 446 -9.23 -8.30 5.08
CA LEU A 446 -8.61 -9.61 4.92
C LEU A 446 -7.22 -9.54 4.24
N ALA A 447 -6.88 -8.39 3.63
CA ALA A 447 -5.59 -8.19 2.99
C ALA A 447 -4.46 -7.95 4.00
N THR A 448 -4.76 -7.21 5.09
CA THR A 448 -3.83 -6.93 6.18
C THR A 448 -4.54 -7.04 7.52
N PRO A 449 -4.80 -8.28 8.00
CA PRO A 449 -5.61 -8.54 9.20
C PRO A 449 -5.02 -7.83 10.42
N PHE A 450 -5.87 -7.08 11.14
CA PHE A 450 -5.45 -6.23 12.26
C PHE A 450 -4.75 -7.01 13.39
N TYR A 451 -5.07 -8.29 13.58
CA TYR A 451 -4.45 -9.08 14.65
C TYR A 451 -3.00 -9.47 14.31
N GLY A 452 -2.66 -9.61 13.02
CA GLY A 452 -1.27 -9.74 12.56
C GLY A 452 -0.44 -8.48 12.86
N VAL A 453 -1.06 -7.30 12.78
CA VAL A 453 -0.45 -6.03 13.19
C VAL A 453 -0.23 -5.98 14.70
N GLU A 454 -1.24 -6.33 15.49
CA GLU A 454 -1.13 -6.42 16.97
C GLU A 454 -0.01 -7.38 17.39
N TYR A 455 0.08 -8.55 16.72
CA TYR A 455 1.15 -9.51 16.93
C TYR A 455 2.52 -8.89 16.66
N SER A 456 2.71 -8.28 15.49
CA SER A 456 3.98 -7.66 15.09
C SER A 456 4.41 -6.58 16.09
N ILE A 457 3.49 -5.68 16.49
CA ILE A 457 3.76 -4.64 17.48
C ILE A 457 4.14 -5.22 18.85
N ASN A 458 3.53 -6.34 19.24
CA ASN A 458 3.84 -6.99 20.50
C ASN A 458 5.21 -7.69 20.52
N HIS A 459 5.80 -7.92 19.34
CA HIS A 459 7.09 -8.60 19.17
C HIS A 459 8.25 -7.67 18.75
N LEU A 460 8.08 -6.34 18.82
CA LEU A 460 9.12 -5.38 18.47
C LEU A 460 10.30 -5.33 19.47
N GLY A 461 10.16 -5.92 20.65
CA GLY A 461 11.22 -5.87 21.68
C GLY A 461 11.47 -4.48 22.28
N LEU A 462 10.52 -3.56 22.13
CA LEU A 462 10.64 -2.19 22.63
C LEU A 462 10.44 -2.11 24.15
N GLU A 463 11.17 -1.19 24.75
CA GLU A 463 10.90 -0.76 26.14
C GLU A 463 9.44 -0.28 26.28
N LYS A 464 8.84 -0.54 27.46
CA LYS A 464 7.41 -0.29 27.71
C LYS A 464 7.01 1.17 27.49
N ASP A 465 7.89 2.12 27.84
CA ASP A 465 7.58 3.54 27.69
C ASP A 465 7.67 3.99 26.23
N ILE A 466 8.58 3.43 25.44
CA ILE A 466 8.69 3.67 24.00
C ILE A 466 7.47 3.04 23.27
N LYS A 467 7.04 1.86 23.69
CA LYS A 467 5.86 1.21 23.10
C LYS A 467 4.58 2.05 23.22
N LYS A 468 4.46 2.92 24.23
CA LYS A 468 3.33 3.87 24.37
C LYS A 468 3.25 4.91 23.26
N ASN A 469 4.31 5.05 22.45
CA ASN A 469 4.31 5.91 21.27
C ASN A 469 3.55 5.32 20.07
N ILE A 470 3.13 4.06 20.16
CA ILE A 470 2.35 3.40 19.11
C ILE A 470 0.88 3.40 19.52
N ILE A 471 0.05 4.07 18.71
CA ILE A 471 -1.38 4.28 18.93
C ILE A 471 -2.14 3.42 17.92
N MET A 472 -2.96 2.48 18.42
CA MET A 472 -3.79 1.61 17.58
C MET A 472 -5.22 2.14 17.51
N LYS A 473 -5.80 2.19 16.33
CA LYS A 473 -7.18 2.59 16.05
C LYS A 473 -7.87 1.55 15.18
N TYR A 474 -9.19 1.38 15.37
CA TYR A 474 -9.98 0.39 14.66
C TYR A 474 -11.21 1.05 14.03
N TYR A 475 -11.59 0.56 12.83
CA TYR A 475 -12.65 1.15 12.01
C TYR A 475 -13.59 0.06 11.51
N GLU A 476 -14.87 0.38 11.41
CA GLU A 476 -15.88 -0.46 10.77
C GLU A 476 -15.79 -0.33 9.24
N GLY A 477 -14.72 -0.84 8.68
CA GLY A 477 -14.38 -0.85 7.27
C GLY A 477 -13.33 -1.91 6.98
N GLY A 478 -12.96 -2.06 5.72
CA GLY A 478 -11.86 -2.93 5.28
C GLY A 478 -10.56 -2.17 5.06
N HIS A 479 -9.81 -2.56 4.03
CA HIS A 479 -8.50 -2.04 3.67
C HIS A 479 -8.53 -0.53 3.34
N MET A 480 -9.54 -0.12 2.56
CA MET A 480 -9.83 1.28 2.27
C MET A 480 -10.98 1.76 3.17
N MET A 481 -10.77 1.75 4.49
CA MET A 481 -11.80 2.07 5.49
C MET A 481 -12.47 3.42 5.27
N TYR A 482 -11.83 4.31 4.55
CA TYR A 482 -12.31 5.64 4.21
C TYR A 482 -13.38 5.65 3.10
N THR A 483 -13.71 4.51 2.47
CA THR A 483 -14.92 4.39 1.63
C THR A 483 -16.19 4.43 2.47
N HIS A 484 -16.16 3.93 3.71
CA HIS A 484 -17.24 3.97 4.67
C HIS A 484 -17.34 5.35 5.33
N LYS A 485 -18.44 6.08 5.09
CA LYS A 485 -18.59 7.48 5.50
C LYS A 485 -18.31 7.75 6.99
N PRO A 486 -18.85 6.99 7.96
CA PRO A 486 -18.54 7.19 9.38
C PRO A 486 -17.06 6.97 9.70
N SER A 487 -16.42 6.00 9.04
CA SER A 487 -14.98 5.73 9.17
C SER A 487 -14.14 6.84 8.54
N LEU A 488 -14.57 7.43 7.43
CA LEU A 488 -13.93 8.58 6.79
C LEU A 488 -13.93 9.80 7.72
N GLU A 489 -15.05 10.11 8.36
CA GLU A 489 -15.17 11.23 9.30
C GLU A 489 -14.27 11.02 10.53
N LYS A 490 -14.26 9.82 11.08
CA LYS A 490 -13.35 9.42 12.17
C LYS A 490 -11.89 9.50 11.76
N PHE A 491 -11.54 9.00 10.56
CA PHE A 491 -10.19 9.07 10.00
C PHE A 491 -9.70 10.51 9.90
N LYS A 492 -10.51 11.42 9.32
CA LYS A 492 -10.18 12.85 9.24
C LYS A 492 -9.89 13.43 10.61
N LYS A 493 -10.78 13.22 11.56
CA LYS A 493 -10.65 13.76 12.92
C LYS A 493 -9.35 13.27 13.58
N GLU A 494 -9.14 11.96 13.64
CA GLU A 494 -8.00 11.36 14.31
C GLU A 494 -6.66 11.71 13.64
N THR A 495 -6.62 11.75 12.31
CA THR A 495 -5.42 12.11 11.54
C THR A 495 -5.06 13.59 11.71
N ALA A 496 -6.04 14.47 11.62
CA ALA A 496 -5.81 15.90 11.81
C ALA A 496 -5.38 16.22 13.24
N GLU A 497 -6.02 15.65 14.26
CA GLU A 497 -5.63 15.78 15.67
C GLU A 497 -4.20 15.29 15.91
N PHE A 498 -3.82 14.13 15.36
CA PHE A 498 -2.48 13.58 15.46
C PHE A 498 -1.43 14.52 14.85
N ILE A 499 -1.64 15.00 13.62
CA ILE A 499 -0.72 15.93 12.96
C ILE A 499 -0.55 17.21 13.79
N VAL A 500 -1.65 17.84 14.22
CA VAL A 500 -1.63 19.08 15.00
C VAL A 500 -0.92 18.89 16.35
N GLN A 501 -1.17 17.77 17.02
CA GLN A 501 -0.56 17.48 18.30
C GLN A 501 0.95 17.24 18.18
N MET A 502 1.37 16.43 17.21
CA MET A 502 2.79 16.08 17.02
C MET A 502 3.61 17.19 16.36
N SER A 503 2.99 18.24 15.85
CA SER A 503 3.67 19.41 15.28
C SER A 503 4.06 20.44 16.33
N LYS A 504 3.63 20.27 17.59
CA LYS A 504 3.88 21.24 18.68
C LYS A 504 5.13 20.92 19.51
N HIS A 505 5.83 19.83 19.17
CA HIS A 505 6.99 19.33 19.94
C HIS A 505 8.27 19.32 19.13
#